data_36f626a698fcbedaddea25ff00323f67
#
_entry.id   36f626a698fcbedaddea25ff00323f67
#
_cell.length_a   1.000
_cell.length_b   1.000
_cell.length_c   1.000
_cell.angle_alpha   90.00
_cell.angle_beta   90.00
_cell.angle_gamma   90.00
#
_symmetry.space_group_name_H-M   'P 1'
#
loop_
_entity.id
_entity.type
_entity.pdbx_description
1 polymer ?
#
loop_
_entity_poly.entity_id
_entity_poly.type
_entity_poly.pdbx_seq_one_letter_code
_entity_poly.pdbx_strand_id
1 'polypeptide(L)'
;MKAIRLFVAVGCALAAGSVFAQSGADVVKAKGCLGCHAVDQKKVGPSFKDIAAKKGDQAALVAKLKDGKGHPKVAASDAELKAAVGYVLSTK
;
A
#
# COMPACT_ATOMS: atom_id res chain seq x y z
N MET A 1 45.63 13.18 13.22
CA MET A 1 45.06 13.93 12.15
C MET A 1 44.62 13.11 10.96
N LYS A 2 44.61 11.87 11.10
CA LYS A 2 44.20 11.03 10.00
C LYS A 2 42.93 10.30 10.23
N ALA A 3 42.29 10.58 11.31
CA ALA A 3 41.10 9.85 11.66
C ALA A 3 39.83 10.48 11.13
N ILE A 4 39.96 11.49 10.32
CA ILE A 4 38.81 12.27 9.94
C ILE A 4 38.03 11.71 8.78
N ARG A 5 38.57 10.71 8.15
CA ARG A 5 38.02 10.36 6.85
C ARG A 5 36.93 9.33 6.83
N LEU A 6 36.52 8.93 7.99
CA LEU A 6 35.62 7.80 8.05
C LEU A 6 34.17 8.12 8.15
N PHE A 7 33.82 9.39 8.12
CA PHE A 7 32.44 9.72 8.42
C PHE A 7 31.52 9.90 7.27
N VAL A 8 32.03 9.77 6.07
CA VAL A 8 31.23 10.15 4.92
C VAL A 8 30.36 9.05 4.39
N ALA A 9 30.68 7.83 4.71
CA ALA A 9 30.04 6.71 4.03
C ALA A 9 28.69 6.29 4.61
N VAL A 10 28.35 6.79 5.77
CA VAL A 10 27.17 6.27 6.46
C VAL A 10 25.87 6.91 6.00
N GLY A 11 25.93 8.13 5.52
CA GLY A 11 24.72 8.86 5.21
C GLY A 11 23.98 8.36 3.97
N CYS A 12 24.67 7.75 3.05
CA CYS A 12 24.04 7.36 1.79
C CYS A 12 23.17 6.13 1.89
N ALA A 13 23.46 5.26 2.83
CA ALA A 13 22.72 4.01 2.95
C ALA A 13 21.28 4.23 3.43
N LEU A 14 21.07 5.24 4.25
CA LEU A 14 19.74 5.49 4.79
C LEU A 14 18.79 6.08 3.77
N ALA A 15 19.30 6.86 2.83
CA ALA A 15 18.46 7.45 1.83
C ALA A 15 17.90 6.41 0.85
N ALA A 16 18.68 5.40 0.55
CA ALA A 16 18.25 4.37 -0.39
C ALA A 16 17.12 3.51 0.17
N GLY A 17 17.10 3.27 1.48
CA GLY A 17 16.07 2.44 2.08
C GLY A 17 14.70 3.08 2.07
N SER A 18 14.62 4.40 2.22
CA SER A 18 13.33 5.07 2.30
C SER A 18 12.61 5.16 0.96
N VAL A 19 13.31 4.98 -0.16
CA VAL A 19 12.70 5.05 -1.47
C VAL A 19 11.68 3.93 -1.68
N PHE A 20 11.90 2.79 -1.04
CA PHE A 20 11.02 1.64 -1.24
C PHE A 20 9.95 1.49 -0.18
N ALA A 21 9.89 2.41 0.77
CA ALA A 21 8.95 2.34 1.87
C ALA A 21 7.70 3.14 1.57
N GLN A 22 7.00 2.77 0.50
CA GLN A 22 5.74 3.41 0.14
C GLN A 22 4.64 2.92 1.07
N SER A 23 3.92 3.82 1.72
CA SER A 23 2.85 3.44 2.63
C SER A 23 1.62 2.94 1.87
N GLY A 24 0.81 2.13 2.54
CA GLY A 24 -0.44 1.66 1.94
C GLY A 24 -1.37 2.81 1.58
N ALA A 25 -1.41 3.85 2.39
CA ALA A 25 -2.22 5.03 2.10
C ALA A 25 -1.76 5.70 0.80
N ASP A 26 -0.46 5.79 0.58
CA ASP A 26 0.08 6.38 -0.65
C ASP A 26 -0.27 5.54 -1.87
N VAL A 27 -0.18 4.24 -1.76
CA VAL A 27 -0.54 3.32 -2.85
C VAL A 27 -2.02 3.46 -3.19
N VAL A 28 -2.88 3.52 -2.18
CA VAL A 28 -4.32 3.69 -2.37
C VAL A 28 -4.61 4.95 -3.18
N LYS A 29 -3.92 6.04 -2.89
CA LYS A 29 -4.09 7.28 -3.63
C LYS A 29 -3.53 7.17 -5.04
N ALA A 30 -2.33 6.65 -5.17
CA ALA A 30 -1.62 6.61 -6.45
C ALA A 30 -2.31 5.68 -7.46
N LYS A 31 -2.93 4.61 -6.99
CA LYS A 31 -3.57 3.63 -7.87
C LYS A 31 -5.06 3.88 -8.09
N GLY A 32 -5.57 5.01 -7.64
CA GLY A 32 -6.93 5.40 -7.94
C GLY A 32 -8.01 4.65 -7.17
N CYS A 33 -7.67 4.01 -6.08
CA CYS A 33 -8.65 3.27 -5.29
C CYS A 33 -9.78 4.19 -4.79
N LEU A 34 -9.45 5.43 -4.49
CA LEU A 34 -10.42 6.39 -3.97
C LEU A 34 -11.42 6.88 -5.01
N GLY A 35 -11.24 6.51 -6.28
CA GLY A 35 -12.25 6.78 -7.30
C GLY A 35 -13.53 5.99 -7.11
N CYS A 36 -13.42 4.80 -6.52
CA CYS A 36 -14.56 3.90 -6.30
C CYS A 36 -14.81 3.57 -4.85
N HIS A 37 -13.87 3.86 -3.98
CA HIS A 37 -13.97 3.59 -2.55
C HIS A 37 -13.74 4.86 -1.75
N ALA A 38 -14.27 4.89 -0.53
CA ALA A 38 -13.94 5.89 0.46
C ALA A 38 -13.66 5.18 1.78
N VAL A 39 -13.07 5.90 2.73
CA VAL A 39 -12.72 5.30 4.02
C VAL A 39 -13.97 4.84 4.76
N ASP A 40 -14.96 5.68 4.84
CA ASP A 40 -16.15 5.44 5.67
C ASP A 40 -17.48 5.60 4.92
N GLN A 41 -17.45 5.68 3.61
CA GLN A 41 -18.67 5.81 2.81
C GLN A 41 -18.65 4.85 1.64
N LYS A 42 -19.80 4.32 1.32
CA LYS A 42 -19.98 3.52 0.12
C LYS A 42 -20.03 4.42 -1.11
N LYS A 43 -19.28 4.05 -2.12
CA LYS A 43 -19.34 4.71 -3.43
C LYS A 43 -19.72 3.66 -4.48
N VAL A 44 -18.92 3.54 -5.53
CA VAL A 44 -19.08 2.45 -6.48
C VAL A 44 -18.78 1.11 -5.79
N GLY A 45 -17.71 1.08 -4.99
CA GLY A 45 -17.38 -0.08 -4.18
C GLY A 45 -17.69 0.17 -2.70
N PRO A 46 -17.54 -0.86 -1.86
CA PRO A 46 -17.79 -0.72 -0.43
C PRO A 46 -16.76 0.20 0.22
N SER A 47 -17.09 0.73 1.39
CA SER A 47 -16.14 1.54 2.15
C SER A 47 -14.98 0.67 2.65
N PHE A 48 -13.85 1.30 2.91
CA PHE A 48 -12.71 0.57 3.48
C PHE A 48 -13.06 0.01 4.86
N LYS A 49 -13.87 0.72 5.64
CA LYS A 49 -14.33 0.22 6.93
C LYS A 49 -15.13 -1.08 6.79
N ASP A 50 -15.99 -1.15 5.80
CA ASP A 50 -16.77 -2.34 5.57
C ASP A 50 -15.91 -3.52 5.12
N ILE A 51 -14.93 -3.23 4.26
CA ILE A 51 -13.99 -4.26 3.84
C ILE A 51 -13.22 -4.79 5.03
N ALA A 52 -12.73 -3.90 5.88
CA ALA A 52 -11.99 -4.29 7.08
C ALA A 52 -12.86 -5.09 8.04
N ALA A 53 -14.14 -4.73 8.16
CA ALA A 53 -15.06 -5.43 9.04
C ALA A 53 -15.31 -6.88 8.63
N LYS A 54 -15.18 -7.17 7.35
CA LYS A 54 -15.34 -8.55 6.86
C LYS A 54 -14.15 -9.43 7.16
N LYS A 55 -13.04 -8.86 7.59
CA LYS A 55 -11.84 -9.60 8.00
C LYS A 55 -11.34 -10.56 6.93
N GLY A 56 -11.34 -10.10 5.68
CA GLY A 56 -10.90 -10.93 4.58
C GLY A 56 -9.41 -11.28 4.66
N ASP A 57 -9.03 -12.31 3.93
CA ASP A 57 -7.64 -12.73 3.87
C ASP A 57 -6.85 -11.79 2.96
N GLN A 58 -5.73 -11.28 3.44
CA GLN A 58 -4.91 -10.34 2.69
C GLN A 58 -4.46 -10.91 1.35
N ALA A 59 -3.99 -12.15 1.35
CA ALA A 59 -3.51 -12.77 0.12
C ALA A 59 -4.62 -12.93 -0.92
N ALA A 60 -5.81 -13.29 -0.47
CA ALA A 60 -6.95 -13.44 -1.37
C ALA A 60 -7.36 -12.09 -1.97
N LEU A 61 -7.33 -11.03 -1.17
CA LEU A 61 -7.67 -9.70 -1.66
C LEU A 61 -6.62 -9.18 -2.65
N VAL A 62 -5.34 -9.44 -2.38
CA VAL A 62 -4.28 -9.08 -3.31
C VAL A 62 -4.48 -9.80 -4.65
N ALA A 63 -4.79 -11.09 -4.61
CA ALA A 63 -5.03 -11.86 -5.82
C ALA A 63 -6.22 -11.32 -6.60
N LYS A 64 -7.28 -10.92 -5.91
CA LYS A 64 -8.47 -10.35 -6.54
C LYS A 64 -8.15 -9.07 -7.28
N LEU A 65 -7.36 -8.19 -6.69
CA LEU A 65 -6.95 -6.94 -7.33
C LEU A 65 -6.02 -7.20 -8.51
N LYS A 66 -5.16 -8.17 -8.38
CA LYS A 66 -4.18 -8.49 -9.40
C LYS A 66 -4.82 -9.17 -10.61
N ASP A 67 -5.74 -10.09 -10.37
CA ASP A 67 -6.39 -10.86 -11.43
C ASP A 67 -7.63 -10.18 -11.98
N GLY A 68 -8.22 -9.27 -11.25
CA GLY A 68 -9.40 -8.55 -11.70
C GLY A 68 -10.69 -9.35 -11.66
N LYS A 69 -10.78 -10.37 -10.81
CA LYS A 69 -12.00 -11.18 -10.70
C LYS A 69 -13.00 -10.50 -9.79
N GLY A 70 -14.09 -10.02 -10.37
CA GLY A 70 -15.10 -9.30 -9.61
C GLY A 70 -14.63 -7.94 -9.13
N HIS A 71 -13.58 -7.43 -9.72
CA HIS A 71 -12.99 -6.15 -9.37
C HIS A 71 -12.14 -5.67 -10.55
N PRO A 72 -12.09 -4.36 -10.83
CA PRO A 72 -11.20 -3.87 -11.87
C PRO A 72 -9.74 -4.24 -11.53
N LYS A 73 -9.02 -4.63 -12.56
CA LYS A 73 -7.63 -5.02 -12.40
C LYS A 73 -6.79 -3.80 -12.04
N VAL A 74 -5.92 -3.95 -11.06
CA VAL A 74 -5.06 -2.88 -10.59
C VAL A 74 -3.63 -3.12 -11.07
N ALA A 75 -3.07 -2.16 -11.76
CA ALA A 75 -1.70 -2.25 -12.26
C ALA A 75 -0.73 -1.80 -11.16
N ALA A 76 -0.31 -2.73 -10.32
CA ALA A 76 0.58 -2.47 -9.22
C ALA A 76 1.41 -3.72 -8.92
N SER A 77 2.55 -3.53 -8.28
CA SER A 77 3.38 -4.66 -7.86
C SER A 77 2.75 -5.40 -6.68
N ASP A 78 3.18 -6.63 -6.45
CA ASP A 78 2.69 -7.40 -5.32
C ASP A 78 2.95 -6.67 -4.00
N ALA A 79 4.11 -6.04 -3.85
CA ALA A 79 4.44 -5.29 -2.64
C ALA A 79 3.50 -4.11 -2.45
N GLU A 80 3.20 -3.40 -3.53
CA GLU A 80 2.26 -2.28 -3.48
C GLU A 80 0.85 -2.75 -3.11
N LEU A 81 0.40 -3.84 -3.71
CA LEU A 81 -0.92 -4.39 -3.40
C LEU A 81 -1.01 -4.87 -1.97
N LYS A 82 0.03 -5.50 -1.45
CA LYS A 82 0.06 -5.90 -0.04
C LYS A 82 -0.03 -4.72 0.89
N ALA A 83 0.71 -3.65 0.59
CA ALA A 83 0.67 -2.44 1.40
C ALA A 83 -0.72 -1.80 1.38
N ALA A 84 -1.32 -1.72 0.20
CA ALA A 84 -2.66 -1.13 0.07
C ALA A 84 -3.71 -1.95 0.80
N VAL A 85 -3.70 -3.27 0.62
CA VAL A 85 -4.67 -4.15 1.29
C VAL A 85 -4.48 -4.11 2.80
N GLY A 86 -3.23 -4.12 3.26
CA GLY A 86 -2.94 -3.99 4.69
C GLY A 86 -3.50 -2.71 5.27
N TYR A 87 -3.35 -1.60 4.57
CA TYR A 87 -3.92 -0.32 4.97
C TYR A 87 -5.44 -0.40 5.06
N VAL A 88 -6.09 -0.96 4.03
CA VAL A 88 -7.55 -1.09 4.00
C VAL A 88 -8.04 -1.95 5.15
N LEU A 89 -7.39 -3.09 5.39
CA LEU A 89 -7.81 -4.02 6.44
C LEU A 89 -7.58 -3.45 7.84
N SER A 90 -6.71 -2.47 7.99
CA SER A 90 -6.46 -1.83 9.28
C SER A 90 -7.40 -0.66 9.55
N THR A 91 -8.25 -0.32 8.63
CA THR A 91 -9.20 0.79 8.77
C THR A 91 -10.27 0.44 9.78
N LYS A 92 -10.56 1.35 10.71
CA LYS A 92 -11.54 1.13 11.77
C LYS A 92 -12.66 2.15 11.73
#